data_d3d21ab5f7d902c11e06a971bf4a3241
#
_entry.id   d3d21ab5f7d902c11e06a971bf4a3241
#
_cell.length_a   1.000
_cell.length_b   1.000
_cell.length_c   1.000
_cell.angle_alpha   90.00
_cell.angle_beta   90.00
_cell.angle_gamma   90.00
#
_symmetry.space_group_name_H-M   'P 1'
#
loop_
_entity.id
_entity.type
_entity.pdbx_description
1 polymer ?
#
loop_
_entity_poly.entity_id
_entity_poly.type
_entity_poly.pdbx_seq_one_letter_code
_entity_poly.pdbx_strand_id
1 'polypeptide(L)'
;MELVVAVDREWGIGYKGDLLAHVRADLTHFKELTLGKTVVYGSNTLATFPHGAPLKNRKNLILHPDPAFSVEGAQTLHSLDELYAYEKAHPEETIVVIGGASVYRQLLPACSRAYVTKFERTFRKDVWFENLDERPDWQLVSSGMRLKAAPEDGVGGLHFRFCVYERIEN
;
A
#
# COMPACT_ATOMS: atom_id res chain seq x y z
N MET A 1 5.24 2.70 -11.42
CA MET A 1 5.15 2.27 -10.00
C MET A 1 4.03 1.27 -9.83
N GLU A 2 4.12 0.47 -8.79
CA GLU A 2 3.06 -0.42 -8.35
C GLU A 2 2.54 0.06 -6.99
N LEU A 3 1.40 -0.44 -6.54
CA LEU A 3 0.93 -0.18 -5.18
C LEU A 3 0.39 -1.46 -4.54
N VAL A 4 0.40 -1.48 -3.21
CA VAL A 4 -0.16 -2.56 -2.39
C VAL A 4 -1.10 -1.92 -1.37
N VAL A 5 -2.32 -2.44 -1.26
CA VAL A 5 -3.33 -1.92 -0.34
C VAL A 5 -4.30 -3.03 0.08
N ALA A 6 -4.82 -2.95 1.30
CA ALA A 6 -5.90 -3.81 1.78
C ALA A 6 -7.14 -2.96 2.02
N VAL A 7 -8.27 -3.36 1.45
CA VAL A 7 -9.52 -2.61 1.50
C VAL A 7 -10.67 -3.47 2.04
N ASP A 8 -11.64 -2.82 2.69
CA ASP A 8 -12.91 -3.47 3.03
C ASP A 8 -13.91 -3.38 1.86
N ARG A 9 -15.16 -3.81 2.08
CA ARG A 9 -16.19 -3.79 1.02
C ARG A 9 -16.51 -2.40 0.47
N GLU A 10 -16.20 -1.36 1.23
CA GLU A 10 -16.43 0.03 0.85
C GLU A 10 -15.14 0.76 0.48
N TRP A 11 -14.06 0.01 0.21
CA TRP A 11 -12.74 0.57 -0.11
C TRP A 11 -12.14 1.41 1.01
N GLY A 12 -12.55 1.14 2.26
CA GLY A 12 -11.92 1.69 3.44
C GLY A 12 -10.57 1.04 3.70
N ILE A 13 -9.61 1.80 4.24
CA ILE A 13 -8.24 1.34 4.44
C ILE A 13 -7.69 1.60 5.83
N GLY A 14 -8.37 2.38 6.65
CA GLY A 14 -7.85 2.71 7.98
C GLY A 14 -8.87 3.29 8.91
N TYR A 15 -8.53 3.23 10.21
CA TYR A 15 -9.28 3.83 11.28
C TYR A 15 -8.33 4.24 12.40
N LYS A 16 -8.41 5.50 12.83
CA LYS A 16 -7.58 6.08 13.90
C LYS A 16 -6.09 5.80 13.73
N GLY A 17 -5.60 5.93 12.49
CA GLY A 17 -4.18 5.78 12.16
C GLY A 17 -3.67 4.35 12.06
N ASP A 18 -4.55 3.35 12.07
CA ASP A 18 -4.17 1.95 11.98
C ASP A 18 -4.92 1.24 10.84
N LEU A 19 -4.45 0.04 10.49
CA LEU A 19 -5.11 -0.85 9.53
C LEU A 19 -6.48 -1.27 10.06
N LEU A 20 -7.42 -1.58 9.15
CA LEU A 20 -8.75 -2.07 9.53
C LEU A 20 -8.71 -3.47 10.15
N ALA A 21 -7.77 -4.31 9.72
CA ALA A 21 -7.57 -5.67 10.23
C ALA A 21 -6.11 -6.07 10.11
N HIS A 22 -5.61 -6.79 11.11
CA HIS A 22 -4.28 -7.37 11.12
C HIS A 22 -4.39 -8.87 10.85
N VAL A 23 -4.34 -9.24 9.56
CA VAL A 23 -4.43 -10.64 9.12
C VAL A 23 -3.04 -11.11 8.72
N ARG A 24 -2.53 -12.14 9.38
CA ARG A 24 -1.16 -12.64 9.17
C ARG A 24 -0.88 -13.02 7.73
N ALA A 25 -1.83 -13.69 7.09
CA ALA A 25 -1.69 -14.08 5.68
C ALA A 25 -1.55 -12.86 4.77
N ASP A 26 -2.26 -11.77 5.08
CA ASP A 26 -2.15 -10.51 4.33
C ASP A 26 -0.79 -9.83 4.59
N LEU A 27 -0.33 -9.80 5.82
CA LEU A 27 0.98 -9.24 6.16
C LEU A 27 2.12 -10.03 5.51
N THR A 28 2.00 -11.35 5.44
CA THR A 28 2.96 -12.21 4.72
C THR A 28 2.95 -11.91 3.22
N HIS A 29 1.77 -11.77 2.64
CA HIS A 29 1.61 -11.41 1.22
C HIS A 29 2.23 -10.05 0.92
N PHE A 30 1.99 -9.06 1.78
CA PHE A 30 2.62 -7.73 1.69
C PHE A 30 4.15 -7.84 1.70
N LYS A 31 4.69 -8.62 2.63
CA LYS A 31 6.13 -8.83 2.72
C LYS A 31 6.68 -9.46 1.44
N GLU A 32 6.03 -10.49 0.92
CA GLU A 32 6.44 -11.16 -0.32
C GLU A 32 6.40 -10.20 -1.52
N LEU A 33 5.40 -9.33 -1.59
CA LEU A 33 5.26 -8.35 -2.67
C LEU A 33 6.30 -7.23 -2.62
N THR A 34 6.86 -6.94 -1.46
CA THR A 34 7.74 -5.79 -1.25
C THR A 34 9.20 -6.13 -1.00
N LEU A 35 9.49 -7.37 -0.60
CA LEU A 35 10.85 -7.79 -0.22
C LEU A 35 11.84 -7.59 -1.38
N GLY A 36 12.97 -6.95 -1.09
CA GLY A 36 14.00 -6.65 -2.10
C GLY A 36 13.65 -5.50 -3.04
N LYS A 37 12.49 -4.88 -2.87
CA LYS A 37 12.03 -3.75 -3.68
C LYS A 37 12.21 -2.43 -2.94
N THR A 38 11.85 -1.34 -3.61
CA THR A 38 11.85 0.00 -3.04
C THR A 38 10.41 0.36 -2.69
N VAL A 39 10.17 0.72 -1.43
CA VAL A 39 8.84 1.13 -0.97
C VAL A 39 8.81 2.64 -0.76
N VAL A 40 7.69 3.28 -1.11
CA VAL A 40 7.46 4.70 -0.88
C VAL A 40 6.20 4.90 -0.05
N TYR A 41 6.29 5.77 0.94
CA TYR A 41 5.19 6.02 1.88
C TYR A 41 5.33 7.40 2.54
N GLY A 42 4.26 7.83 3.21
CA GLY A 42 4.28 9.06 4.01
C GLY A 42 4.73 8.81 5.45
N SER A 43 5.14 9.86 6.14
CA SER A 43 5.67 9.77 7.51
C SER A 43 4.69 9.15 8.53
N ASN A 44 3.39 9.34 8.34
CA ASN A 44 2.38 8.75 9.24
C ASN A 44 2.34 7.22 9.14
N THR A 45 2.66 6.68 7.97
CA THR A 45 2.71 5.23 7.75
C THR A 45 3.89 4.61 8.50
N LEU A 46 5.01 5.32 8.64
CA LEU A 46 6.16 4.86 9.40
C LEU A 46 5.78 4.46 10.83
N ALA A 47 4.91 5.23 11.47
CA ALA A 47 4.47 4.97 12.84
C ALA A 47 3.71 3.64 13.00
N THR A 48 3.18 3.08 11.91
CA THR A 48 2.46 1.79 11.91
C THR A 48 3.39 0.59 11.75
N PHE A 49 4.65 0.82 11.41
CA PHE A 49 5.62 -0.27 11.23
C PHE A 49 6.17 -0.77 12.58
N PRO A 50 6.69 -2.01 12.64
CA PRO A 50 7.30 -2.53 13.85
C PRO A 50 8.36 -1.57 14.39
N HIS A 51 8.25 -1.18 15.66
CA HIS A 51 9.15 -0.24 16.35
C HIS A 51 9.19 1.17 15.73
N GLY A 52 8.22 1.50 14.84
CA GLY A 52 8.23 2.78 14.12
C GLY A 52 9.45 2.97 13.23
N ALA A 53 10.05 1.89 12.75
CA ALA A 53 11.28 1.88 11.98
C ALA A 53 11.04 1.51 10.51
N PRO A 54 11.92 1.98 9.59
CA PRO A 54 11.84 1.58 8.18
C PRO A 54 11.84 0.05 8.00
N LEU A 55 11.18 -0.41 6.95
CA LEU A 55 11.03 -1.84 6.67
C LEU A 55 12.37 -2.48 6.30
N LYS A 56 12.70 -3.60 6.95
CA LYS A 56 13.94 -4.34 6.69
C LYS A 56 13.92 -5.01 5.32
N ASN A 57 15.10 -5.12 4.69
CA ASN A 57 15.31 -5.79 3.40
C ASN A 57 14.53 -5.15 2.25
N ARG A 58 14.18 -3.87 2.40
CA ARG A 58 13.58 -3.02 1.39
C ARG A 58 14.26 -1.67 1.45
N LYS A 59 14.35 -1.00 0.32
CA LYS A 59 14.78 0.38 0.29
C LYS A 59 13.57 1.26 0.62
N ASN A 60 13.71 2.15 1.58
CA ASN A 60 12.61 2.97 2.08
C ASN A 60 12.75 4.40 1.58
N LEU A 61 11.72 4.90 0.90
CA LEU A 61 11.59 6.30 0.51
C LEU A 61 10.41 6.90 1.27
N ILE A 62 10.66 7.99 2.00
CA ILE A 62 9.60 8.68 2.75
C ILE A 62 9.32 10.00 2.07
N LEU A 63 8.06 10.25 1.70
CA LEU A 63 7.62 11.54 1.20
C LEU A 63 7.28 12.44 2.37
N HIS A 64 7.98 13.55 2.49
CA HIS A 64 7.72 14.56 3.52
C HIS A 64 8.18 15.94 3.03
N PRO A 65 7.33 16.98 3.13
CA PRO A 65 7.64 18.30 2.58
C PRO A 65 8.73 19.06 3.36
N ASP A 66 8.93 18.76 4.65
CA ASP A 66 9.89 19.45 5.48
C ASP A 66 11.32 19.02 5.12
N PRO A 67 12.19 19.95 4.65
CA PRO A 67 13.57 19.62 4.31
C PRO A 67 14.41 19.19 5.52
N ALA A 68 13.97 19.48 6.74
CA ALA A 68 14.65 19.03 7.95
C ALA A 68 14.26 17.63 8.40
N PHE A 69 13.22 17.04 7.77
CA PHE A 69 12.78 15.69 8.13
C PHE A 69 13.77 14.65 7.61
N SER A 70 14.26 13.80 8.50
CA SER A 70 15.09 12.66 8.12
C SER A 70 14.91 11.52 9.11
N VAL A 71 15.03 10.29 8.62
CA VAL A 71 14.91 9.07 9.41
C VAL A 71 16.06 8.14 9.03
N GLU A 72 16.75 7.63 10.04
CA GLU A 72 17.80 6.64 9.82
C GLU A 72 17.23 5.39 9.16
N GLY A 73 17.91 4.91 8.12
CA GLY A 73 17.47 3.73 7.37
C GLY A 73 16.50 4.02 6.23
N ALA A 74 16.18 5.28 5.99
CA ALA A 74 15.33 5.71 4.88
C ALA A 74 15.91 6.94 4.18
N GLN A 75 15.53 7.12 2.92
CA GLN A 75 15.79 8.35 2.18
C GLN A 75 14.51 9.17 2.16
N THR A 76 14.60 10.45 2.53
CA THR A 76 13.47 11.37 2.45
C THR A 76 13.47 12.09 1.10
N LEU A 77 12.30 12.09 0.45
CA LEU A 77 12.03 12.88 -0.75
C LEU A 77 10.97 13.93 -0.37
N HIS A 78 11.21 15.18 -0.77
CA HIS A 78 10.42 16.30 -0.25
C HIS A 78 9.31 16.75 -1.20
N SER A 79 9.23 16.14 -2.40
CA SER A 79 8.21 16.46 -3.40
C SER A 79 7.96 15.28 -4.32
N LEU A 80 6.86 15.32 -5.07
CA LEU A 80 6.60 14.33 -6.12
C LEU A 80 7.63 14.44 -7.25
N ASP A 81 8.09 15.64 -7.56
CA ASP A 81 9.11 15.82 -8.59
C ASP A 81 10.42 15.12 -8.22
N GLU A 82 10.81 15.16 -6.95
CA GLU A 82 11.96 14.39 -6.46
C GLU A 82 11.75 12.88 -6.59
N LEU A 83 10.55 12.40 -6.32
CA LEU A 83 10.23 10.99 -6.48
C LEU A 83 10.28 10.56 -7.95
N TYR A 84 9.73 11.36 -8.84
CA TYR A 84 9.77 11.05 -10.28
C TYR A 84 11.19 11.10 -10.83
N ALA A 85 12.01 12.03 -10.34
CA ALA A 85 13.43 12.09 -10.69
C ALA A 85 14.18 10.86 -10.17
N TYR A 86 13.85 10.40 -8.96
CA TYR A 86 14.39 9.18 -8.39
C TYR A 86 14.03 7.97 -9.26
N GLU A 87 12.76 7.81 -9.61
CA GLU A 87 12.28 6.71 -10.46
C GLU A 87 13.02 6.68 -11.80
N LYS A 88 13.19 7.82 -12.43
CA LYS A 88 13.89 7.96 -13.71
C LYS A 88 15.36 7.59 -13.59
N ALA A 89 16.00 7.95 -12.48
CA ALA A 89 17.41 7.66 -12.22
C ALA A 89 17.66 6.19 -11.81
N HIS A 90 16.64 5.47 -11.41
CA HIS A 90 16.74 4.08 -10.93
C HIS A 90 15.76 3.15 -11.67
N PRO A 91 15.89 3.01 -13.00
CA PRO A 91 14.93 2.21 -13.79
C PRO A 91 14.96 0.72 -13.43
N GLU A 92 16.02 0.25 -12.79
CA GLU A 92 16.17 -1.14 -12.33
C GLU A 92 15.37 -1.44 -11.04
N GLU A 93 14.94 -0.42 -10.32
CA GLU A 93 14.18 -0.61 -9.08
C GLU A 93 12.68 -0.67 -9.36
N THR A 94 12.01 -1.63 -8.72
CA THR A 94 10.55 -1.64 -8.65
C THR A 94 10.12 -0.79 -7.45
N ILE A 95 9.38 0.28 -7.69
CA ILE A 95 8.88 1.18 -6.65
C ILE A 95 7.44 0.81 -6.33
N VAL A 96 7.18 0.50 -5.06
CA VAL A 96 5.87 0.07 -4.55
C VAL A 96 5.34 1.11 -3.57
N VAL A 97 4.18 1.69 -3.87
CA VAL A 97 3.49 2.65 -3.00
C VAL A 97 2.73 1.89 -1.93
N ILE A 98 2.98 2.19 -0.66
CA ILE A 98 2.42 1.42 0.45
C ILE A 98 1.61 2.25 1.46
N GLY A 99 1.35 3.52 1.17
CA GLY A 99 0.44 4.35 1.97
C GLY A 99 1.04 5.66 2.44
N GLY A 100 0.32 6.45 3.18
CA GLY A 100 -1.11 6.26 3.48
C GLY A 100 -2.04 6.88 2.44
N ALA A 101 -3.25 7.22 2.85
CA ALA A 101 -4.30 7.69 1.95
C ALA A 101 -3.88 8.86 1.05
N SER A 102 -3.21 9.85 1.61
CA SER A 102 -2.72 11.01 0.84
C SER A 102 -1.70 10.60 -0.22
N VAL A 103 -0.77 9.72 0.13
CA VAL A 103 0.26 9.24 -0.79
C VAL A 103 -0.36 8.37 -1.89
N TYR A 104 -1.29 7.49 -1.55
CA TYR A 104 -2.03 6.73 -2.56
C TYR A 104 -2.74 7.64 -3.54
N ARG A 105 -3.42 8.67 -3.05
CA ARG A 105 -4.18 9.61 -3.88
C ARG A 105 -3.26 10.34 -4.85
N GLN A 106 -2.11 10.79 -4.37
CA GLN A 106 -1.15 11.53 -5.17
C GLN A 106 -0.44 10.66 -6.21
N LEU A 107 -0.19 9.39 -5.89
CA LEU A 107 0.62 8.50 -6.73
C LEU A 107 -0.18 7.50 -7.56
N LEU A 108 -1.48 7.35 -7.34
CA LEU A 108 -2.33 6.47 -8.14
C LEU A 108 -2.20 6.75 -9.65
N PRO A 109 -2.16 8.01 -10.11
CA PRO A 109 -1.96 8.30 -11.54
C PRO A 109 -0.63 7.80 -12.11
N ALA A 110 0.38 7.60 -11.28
CA ALA A 110 1.71 7.12 -11.68
C ALA A 110 1.85 5.60 -11.57
N CYS A 111 0.84 4.91 -11.03
CA CYS A 111 0.88 3.45 -10.85
C CYS A 111 0.27 2.74 -12.05
N SER A 112 0.88 1.62 -12.45
CA SER A 112 0.40 0.76 -13.52
C SER A 112 -0.27 -0.52 -13.03
N ARG A 113 0.00 -0.91 -11.78
CA ARG A 113 -0.52 -2.13 -11.17
C ARG A 113 -0.81 -1.91 -9.69
N ALA A 114 -1.92 -2.49 -9.24
CA ALA A 114 -2.34 -2.45 -7.83
C ALA A 114 -2.59 -3.86 -7.33
N TYR A 115 -1.91 -4.23 -6.25
CA TYR A 115 -2.17 -5.47 -5.51
C TYR A 115 -3.12 -5.12 -4.38
N VAL A 116 -4.36 -5.60 -4.48
CA VAL A 116 -5.44 -5.24 -3.58
C VAL A 116 -5.94 -6.47 -2.83
N THR A 117 -5.78 -6.47 -1.51
CA THR A 117 -6.44 -7.46 -0.66
C THR A 117 -7.85 -6.95 -0.38
N LYS A 118 -8.86 -7.75 -0.74
CA LYS A 118 -10.27 -7.37 -0.56
C LYS A 118 -10.87 -8.17 0.59
N PHE A 119 -11.09 -7.51 1.73
CA PHE A 119 -11.77 -8.08 2.88
C PHE A 119 -13.28 -8.11 2.67
N GLU A 120 -13.90 -9.27 2.87
CA GLU A 120 -15.35 -9.45 2.72
C GLU A 120 -16.08 -9.04 4.01
N ARG A 121 -15.91 -7.80 4.41
CA ARG A 121 -16.55 -7.19 5.58
C ARG A 121 -16.51 -5.68 5.46
N THR A 122 -17.47 -5.01 6.09
CA THR A 122 -17.44 -3.55 6.26
C THR A 122 -16.97 -3.26 7.69
N PHE A 123 -15.90 -2.50 7.81
CA PHE A 123 -15.34 -2.07 9.09
C PHE A 123 -15.69 -0.61 9.38
N ARG A 124 -15.57 -0.22 10.64
CA ARG A 124 -15.52 1.20 11.00
C ARG A 124 -14.22 1.78 10.44
N LYS A 125 -14.32 2.94 9.78
CA LYS A 125 -13.20 3.53 9.05
C LYS A 125 -13.32 5.04 8.99
N ASP A 126 -12.19 5.70 8.81
CA ASP A 126 -12.10 7.15 8.60
C ASP A 126 -11.22 7.52 7.40
N VAL A 127 -10.64 6.53 6.73
CA VAL A 127 -9.82 6.73 5.52
C VAL A 127 -10.21 5.72 4.46
N TRP A 128 -10.25 6.18 3.21
CA TRP A 128 -10.63 5.36 2.06
C TRP A 128 -9.56 5.39 0.97
N PHE A 129 -9.52 4.32 0.21
CA PHE A 129 -8.83 4.23 -1.08
C PHE A 129 -9.87 4.39 -2.19
N GLU A 130 -9.46 4.86 -3.35
CA GLU A 130 -10.35 5.00 -4.48
C GLU A 130 -10.87 3.65 -4.98
N ASN A 131 -12.16 3.56 -5.27
CA ASN A 131 -12.77 2.33 -5.76
C ASN A 131 -12.35 2.07 -7.22
N LEU A 132 -11.40 1.17 -7.41
CA LEU A 132 -10.88 0.84 -8.73
C LEU A 132 -11.90 0.11 -9.61
N ASP A 133 -12.91 -0.53 -9.01
CA ASP A 133 -13.98 -1.19 -9.76
C ASP A 133 -14.87 -0.19 -10.50
N GLU A 134 -14.90 1.07 -10.05
CA GLU A 134 -15.65 2.17 -10.69
C GLU A 134 -14.81 3.02 -11.63
N ARG A 135 -13.51 2.71 -11.77
CA ARG A 135 -12.59 3.47 -12.61
C ARG A 135 -12.52 2.87 -14.01
N PRO A 136 -12.80 3.67 -15.07
CA PRO A 136 -12.70 3.17 -16.45
C PRO A 136 -11.28 2.93 -16.92
N ASP A 137 -10.28 3.52 -16.24
CA ASP A 137 -8.86 3.39 -16.57
C ASP A 137 -8.15 2.26 -15.80
N TRP A 138 -8.90 1.49 -15.01
CA TRP A 138 -8.39 0.33 -14.28
C TRP A 138 -9.24 -0.90 -14.55
N GLN A 139 -8.62 -2.08 -14.54
CA GLN A 139 -9.33 -3.35 -14.70
C GLN A 139 -8.82 -4.40 -13.72
N LEU A 140 -9.71 -5.22 -13.21
CA LEU A 140 -9.38 -6.40 -12.42
C LEU A 140 -8.86 -7.48 -13.36
N VAL A 141 -7.59 -7.90 -13.19
CA VAL A 141 -6.95 -8.91 -14.04
C VAL A 141 -6.77 -10.25 -13.35
N SER A 142 -6.83 -10.29 -12.02
CA SER A 142 -6.72 -11.52 -11.25
C SER A 142 -7.47 -11.38 -9.93
N SER A 143 -8.26 -12.41 -9.60
CA SER A 143 -8.90 -12.55 -8.30
C SER A 143 -8.57 -13.93 -7.76
N GLY A 144 -7.83 -14.00 -6.67
CA GLY A 144 -7.42 -15.25 -6.05
C GLY A 144 -8.58 -16.00 -5.41
N MET A 145 -8.30 -17.22 -4.93
CA MET A 145 -9.29 -17.99 -4.20
C MET A 145 -9.70 -17.27 -2.91
N ARG A 146 -10.93 -17.56 -2.46
CA ARG A 146 -11.45 -17.04 -1.20
C ARG A 146 -10.71 -17.68 -0.04
N LEU A 147 -10.03 -16.87 0.77
CA LEU A 147 -9.28 -17.29 1.94
C LEU A 147 -10.03 -16.90 3.21
N LYS A 148 -9.68 -17.53 4.32
CA LYS A 148 -10.25 -17.22 5.62
C LYS A 148 -9.12 -16.88 6.59
N ALA A 149 -9.29 -15.81 7.34
CA ALA A 149 -8.34 -15.42 8.39
C ALA A 149 -8.27 -16.49 9.48
N ALA A 150 -7.08 -16.71 10.03
CA ALA A 150 -6.88 -17.66 11.13
C ALA A 150 -7.62 -17.17 12.39
N PRO A 151 -8.10 -18.10 13.26
CA PRO A 151 -8.73 -17.71 14.52
C PRO A 151 -7.88 -16.80 15.39
N GLU A 152 -6.57 -16.98 15.35
CA GLU A 152 -5.57 -16.19 16.11
C GLU A 152 -5.52 -14.72 15.69
N ASP A 153 -6.01 -14.39 14.49
CA ASP A 153 -6.05 -13.01 14.02
C ASP A 153 -7.15 -12.18 14.69
N GLY A 154 -8.09 -12.85 15.37
CA GLY A 154 -9.14 -12.17 16.16
C GLY A 154 -10.20 -11.44 15.35
N VAL A 155 -10.36 -11.78 14.07
CA VAL A 155 -11.29 -11.10 13.14
C VAL A 155 -12.49 -11.98 12.74
N GLY A 156 -12.87 -12.93 13.60
CA GLY A 156 -14.15 -13.64 13.52
C GLY A 156 -14.46 -14.34 12.19
N GLY A 157 -13.49 -15.03 11.59
CA GLY A 157 -13.73 -15.78 10.34
C GLY A 157 -13.80 -14.87 9.11
N LEU A 158 -13.12 -13.75 9.13
CA LEU A 158 -13.02 -12.83 8.01
C LEU A 158 -12.52 -13.56 6.75
N HIS A 159 -13.27 -13.44 5.65
CA HIS A 159 -12.84 -13.94 4.35
C HIS A 159 -12.22 -12.79 3.53
N PHE A 160 -11.29 -13.15 2.66
CA PHE A 160 -10.61 -12.19 1.81
C PHE A 160 -10.05 -12.86 0.55
N ARG A 161 -9.69 -12.03 -0.42
CA ARG A 161 -9.05 -12.45 -1.67
C ARG A 161 -7.89 -11.52 -1.99
N PHE A 162 -6.84 -12.08 -2.56
CA PHE A 162 -5.75 -11.29 -3.15
C PHE A 162 -6.08 -11.02 -4.60
N CYS A 163 -6.21 -9.76 -4.95
CA CYS A 163 -6.59 -9.32 -6.28
C CYS A 163 -5.49 -8.49 -6.93
N VAL A 164 -5.45 -8.48 -8.25
CA VAL A 164 -4.53 -7.64 -9.03
C VAL A 164 -5.35 -6.82 -10.00
N TYR A 165 -5.12 -5.51 -9.98
CA TYR A 165 -5.67 -4.56 -10.93
C TYR A 165 -4.54 -4.03 -11.80
N GLU A 166 -4.82 -3.77 -13.05
CA GLU A 166 -3.88 -3.10 -13.96
C GLU A 166 -4.54 -1.89 -14.60
N ARG A 167 -3.73 -0.86 -14.84
CA ARG A 167 -4.17 0.30 -15.59
C ARG A 167 -4.36 -0.08 -17.05
N ILE A 168 -5.47 0.34 -17.62
CA ILE A 168 -5.73 0.17 -19.05
C ILE A 168 -4.93 1.26 -19.77
N GLU A 169 -4.03 0.85 -20.63
CA GLU A 169 -3.28 1.76 -21.50
C GLU A 169 -4.10 2.02 -22.77
N ASN A 170 -4.17 3.31 -23.11
CA ASN A 170 -4.83 3.74 -24.34
C ASN A 170 -3.80 4.01 -25.43
#